data_e1e468c77aa46b5b27bcd855e9f1a369
#
_entry.id   e1e468c77aa46b5b27bcd855e9f1a369
#
_cell.length_a   1.000
_cell.length_b   1.000
_cell.length_c   1.000
_cell.angle_alpha   90.00
_cell.angle_beta   90.00
_cell.angle_gamma   90.00
#
_symmetry.space_group_name_H-M   'P 1'
#
loop_
_entity.id
_entity.type
_entity.pdbx_description
1 polymer ?
#
loop_
_entity_poly.entity_id
_entity_poly.type
_entity_poly.pdbx_seq_one_letter_code
_entity_poly.pdbx_strand_id
1 'polypeptide(L)'
;VAPFLIRTEKREAIDNNGNPLFKSRITHLVTISWDERNNLQRELYDMVSSYVAKTYNKALRNRKKNMCLIFLLIIMQRMVTSSTAAIRQSLERRMHVLLEQRTCVGNLKEDDLNELNIEDGIEDAFEAISLDMELEIEELKQIISIAKQAQFQNHDAKVEPLLKEIDAILSEDRTQKVIIFTEFVATQTYLQELLVNRGYTVTILNGGMSIDERNAAMQEFKTSTSIFISTDAGGEGLNLQFGNIIINYD
;
A
#
# COMPACT_ATOMS: atom_id res chain seq x y z
N VAL A 1 -35.07 -25.62 -1.29
CA VAL A 1 -34.39 -24.48 -0.64
C VAL A 1 -34.52 -23.20 -1.48
N ALA A 2 -34.77 -23.32 -2.80
CA ALA A 2 -34.91 -22.18 -3.72
C ALA A 2 -36.06 -21.18 -3.40
N PRO A 3 -37.23 -21.58 -2.84
CA PRO A 3 -38.33 -20.65 -2.65
C PRO A 3 -38.14 -19.59 -1.57
N PHE A 4 -37.07 -19.69 -0.76
CA PHE A 4 -36.78 -18.73 0.33
C PHE A 4 -35.60 -17.81 0.07
N LEU A 5 -34.94 -17.90 -1.10
CA LEU A 5 -33.84 -17.04 -1.48
C LEU A 5 -34.33 -15.98 -2.48
N ILE A 6 -34.53 -14.75 -2.00
CA ILE A 6 -34.80 -13.59 -2.84
C ILE A 6 -33.43 -12.86 -3.00
N ARG A 7 -32.91 -12.84 -4.23
CA ARG A 7 -31.68 -12.12 -4.58
C ARG A 7 -31.99 -11.11 -5.67
N THR A 8 -31.85 -9.82 -5.36
CA THR A 8 -31.92 -8.75 -6.35
C THR A 8 -30.51 -8.30 -6.67
N GLU A 9 -30.12 -8.36 -7.93
CA GLU A 9 -28.84 -7.80 -8.36
C GLU A 9 -28.97 -6.29 -8.51
N LYS A 10 -27.93 -5.53 -8.09
CA LYS A 10 -27.94 -4.06 -8.18
C LYS A 10 -28.23 -3.54 -9.60
N ARG A 11 -27.79 -4.27 -10.64
CA ARG A 11 -28.05 -3.92 -12.05
C ARG A 11 -29.52 -4.05 -12.46
N GLU A 12 -30.27 -4.83 -11.72
CA GLU A 12 -31.72 -5.12 -12.00
C GLU A 12 -32.64 -4.29 -11.12
N ALA A 13 -32.07 -3.55 -10.15
CA ALA A 13 -32.85 -2.71 -9.26
C ALA A 13 -33.28 -1.43 -9.99
N ILE A 14 -34.60 -1.26 -10.11
CA ILE A 14 -35.24 -0.11 -10.76
C ILE A 14 -36.16 0.63 -9.79
N ASP A 15 -36.38 1.92 -10.04
CA ASP A 15 -37.37 2.72 -9.32
C ASP A 15 -38.79 2.43 -9.83
N ASN A 16 -39.79 3.09 -9.23
CA ASN A 16 -41.20 2.92 -9.63
C ASN A 16 -41.51 3.40 -11.08
N ASN A 17 -40.57 4.15 -11.71
CA ASN A 17 -40.68 4.65 -13.06
C ASN A 17 -39.90 3.78 -14.07
N GLY A 18 -39.25 2.69 -13.61
CA GLY A 18 -38.44 1.81 -14.44
C GLY A 18 -37.03 2.25 -14.67
N ASN A 19 -36.54 3.31 -14.00
CA ASN A 19 -35.16 3.77 -14.13
C ASN A 19 -34.23 2.97 -13.21
N PRO A 20 -32.99 2.66 -13.65
CA PRO A 20 -32.01 1.99 -12.78
C PRO A 20 -31.74 2.80 -11.50
N LEU A 21 -31.84 2.16 -10.35
CA LEU A 21 -31.50 2.76 -9.05
C LEU A 21 -29.99 2.98 -8.87
N PHE A 22 -29.18 2.20 -9.56
CA PHE A 22 -27.74 2.28 -9.49
C PHE A 22 -27.15 2.57 -10.87
N LYS A 23 -26.17 3.47 -10.90
CA LYS A 23 -25.38 3.71 -12.13
C LYS A 23 -24.57 2.46 -12.45
N SER A 24 -24.35 2.20 -13.74
CA SER A 24 -23.49 1.11 -14.18
C SER A 24 -22.05 1.35 -13.74
N ARG A 25 -21.38 0.29 -13.26
CA ARG A 25 -19.97 0.32 -12.93
C ARG A 25 -19.17 0.20 -14.23
N ILE A 26 -18.29 1.15 -14.47
CA ILE A 26 -17.30 1.11 -15.55
C ILE A 26 -15.95 0.81 -14.92
N THR A 27 -15.27 -0.22 -15.40
CA THR A 27 -13.91 -0.57 -14.94
C THR A 27 -12.92 -0.15 -16.01
N HIS A 28 -11.92 0.63 -15.59
CA HIS A 28 -10.82 1.09 -16.44
C HIS A 28 -9.52 0.48 -15.91
N LEU A 29 -8.76 -0.20 -16.77
CA LEU A 29 -7.47 -0.76 -16.43
C LEU A 29 -6.37 0.14 -17.00
N VAL A 30 -5.53 0.66 -16.10
CA VAL A 30 -4.35 1.45 -16.48
C VAL A 30 -3.13 0.55 -16.46
N THR A 31 -2.52 0.35 -17.62
CA THR A 31 -1.29 -0.46 -17.74
C THR A 31 -0.07 0.41 -17.44
N ILE A 32 0.76 -0.03 -16.51
CA ILE A 32 2.02 0.61 -16.16
C ILE A 32 3.14 -0.10 -16.89
N SER A 33 3.96 0.65 -17.63
CA SER A 33 5.14 0.13 -18.32
C SER A 33 6.39 0.89 -17.90
N TRP A 34 7.50 0.18 -17.82
CA TRP A 34 8.81 0.78 -17.59
C TRP A 34 9.27 1.56 -18.82
N ASP A 35 9.80 2.76 -18.62
CA ASP A 35 10.51 3.54 -19.63
C ASP A 35 11.93 3.88 -19.15
N GLU A 36 12.70 4.62 -19.96
CA GLU A 36 14.09 4.99 -19.64
C GLU A 36 14.20 5.87 -18.39
N ARG A 37 13.15 6.62 -18.05
CA ARG A 37 13.11 7.50 -16.87
C ARG A 37 12.97 6.72 -15.57
N ASN A 38 12.44 5.50 -15.64
CA ASN A 38 12.20 4.61 -14.51
C ASN A 38 13.33 3.59 -14.29
N ASN A 39 14.49 3.72 -14.94
CA ASN A 39 15.57 2.75 -14.86
C ASN A 39 16.02 2.45 -13.44
N LEU A 40 16.16 3.48 -12.57
CA LEU A 40 16.53 3.26 -11.17
C LEU A 40 15.41 2.56 -10.37
N GLN A 41 14.16 2.85 -10.66
CA GLN A 41 13.03 2.17 -10.01
C GLN A 41 12.97 0.70 -10.44
N ARG A 42 13.25 0.41 -11.72
CA ARG A 42 13.35 -0.96 -12.24
C ARG A 42 14.53 -1.71 -11.60
N GLU A 43 15.70 -1.07 -11.53
CA GLU A 43 16.88 -1.64 -10.86
C GLU A 43 16.58 -1.96 -9.39
N LEU A 44 15.93 -1.03 -8.68
CA LEU A 44 15.48 -1.24 -7.31
C LEU A 44 14.54 -2.48 -7.20
N TYR A 45 13.57 -2.59 -8.11
CA TYR A 45 12.67 -3.74 -8.14
C TYR A 45 13.42 -5.05 -8.34
N ASP A 46 14.36 -5.09 -9.27
CA ASP A 46 15.16 -6.30 -9.57
C ASP A 46 16.07 -6.67 -8.39
N MET A 47 16.70 -5.68 -7.73
CA MET A 47 17.54 -5.90 -6.55
C MET A 47 16.72 -6.42 -5.36
N VAL A 48 15.58 -5.81 -5.04
CA VAL A 48 14.69 -6.26 -3.96
C VAL A 48 14.17 -7.67 -4.26
N SER A 49 13.74 -7.95 -5.49
CA SER A 49 13.24 -9.27 -5.89
C SER A 49 14.31 -10.34 -5.78
N SER A 50 15.55 -10.01 -6.14
CA SER A 50 16.71 -10.91 -6.00
C SER A 50 17.03 -11.19 -4.53
N TYR A 51 17.07 -10.15 -3.69
CA TYR A 51 17.27 -10.26 -2.23
C TYR A 51 16.18 -11.14 -1.59
N VAL A 52 14.91 -10.84 -1.91
CA VAL A 52 13.77 -11.61 -1.41
C VAL A 52 13.86 -13.08 -1.83
N ALA A 53 14.05 -13.37 -3.11
CA ALA A 53 14.11 -14.73 -3.63
C ALA A 53 15.25 -15.54 -3.01
N LYS A 54 16.43 -14.95 -2.91
CA LYS A 54 17.63 -15.57 -2.33
C LYS A 54 17.43 -15.90 -0.84
N THR A 55 16.93 -14.93 -0.08
CA THR A 55 16.74 -15.06 1.38
C THR A 55 15.57 -15.98 1.69
N TYR A 56 14.47 -15.89 0.95
CA TYR A 56 13.30 -16.77 1.07
C TYR A 56 13.68 -18.24 0.85
N ASN A 57 14.44 -18.57 -0.19
CA ASN A 57 14.88 -19.93 -0.46
C ASN A 57 15.79 -20.49 0.66
N LYS A 58 16.60 -19.65 1.29
CA LYS A 58 17.38 -20.04 2.46
C LYS A 58 16.46 -20.26 3.69
N ALA A 59 15.52 -19.37 3.91
CA ALA A 59 14.58 -19.43 5.04
C ALA A 59 13.68 -20.67 5.00
N LEU A 60 13.27 -21.14 3.83
CA LEU A 60 12.45 -22.34 3.65
C LEU A 60 13.11 -23.62 4.15
N ARG A 61 14.43 -23.69 4.26
CA ARG A 61 15.14 -24.88 4.79
C ARG A 61 14.77 -25.19 6.24
N ASN A 62 14.36 -24.15 7.02
CA ASN A 62 13.81 -24.30 8.35
C ASN A 62 12.59 -23.39 8.53
N ARG A 63 11.51 -23.70 7.80
CA ARG A 63 10.31 -22.86 7.69
C ARG A 63 9.74 -22.48 9.06
N LYS A 64 9.64 -23.43 10.00
CA LYS A 64 9.04 -23.16 11.32
C LYS A 64 9.81 -22.08 12.10
N LYS A 65 11.14 -22.11 12.06
CA LYS A 65 11.99 -21.15 12.76
C LYS A 65 12.03 -19.79 12.07
N ASN A 66 11.83 -19.75 10.74
CA ASN A 66 12.04 -18.56 9.93
C ASN A 66 10.71 -17.94 9.45
N MET A 67 9.59 -18.18 10.13
CA MET A 67 8.26 -17.75 9.69
C MET A 67 8.15 -16.22 9.61
N CYS A 68 8.65 -15.51 10.63
CA CYS A 68 8.67 -14.04 10.65
C CYS A 68 9.50 -13.47 9.48
N LEU A 69 10.68 -14.04 9.23
CA LEU A 69 11.53 -13.62 8.11
C LEU A 69 10.83 -13.86 6.76
N ILE A 70 10.19 -15.02 6.60
CA ILE A 70 9.44 -15.34 5.38
C ILE A 70 8.30 -14.33 5.16
N PHE A 71 7.57 -13.99 6.22
CA PHE A 71 6.51 -12.99 6.16
C PHE A 71 7.05 -11.61 5.78
N LEU A 72 8.13 -11.15 6.43
CA LEU A 72 8.81 -9.90 6.09
C LEU A 72 9.19 -9.82 4.61
N LEU A 73 9.78 -10.90 4.07
CA LEU A 73 10.20 -10.93 2.66
C LEU A 73 9.02 -10.83 1.70
N ILE A 74 7.88 -11.48 2.00
CA ILE A 74 6.66 -11.36 1.20
C ILE A 74 6.13 -9.93 1.22
N ILE A 75 6.11 -9.29 2.40
CA ILE A 75 5.68 -7.89 2.54
C ILE A 75 6.62 -6.95 1.76
N MET A 76 7.94 -7.13 1.84
CA MET A 76 8.90 -6.32 1.08
C MET A 76 8.68 -6.44 -0.44
N GLN A 77 8.35 -7.65 -0.93
CA GLN A 77 8.02 -7.85 -2.35
C GLN A 77 6.74 -7.11 -2.77
N ARG A 78 5.76 -6.99 -1.89
CA ARG A 78 4.54 -6.18 -2.13
C ARG A 78 4.85 -4.69 -2.06
N MET A 79 5.67 -4.26 -1.09
CA MET A 79 6.04 -2.85 -0.93
C MET A 79 6.79 -2.29 -2.14
N VAL A 80 7.70 -3.07 -2.77
CA VAL A 80 8.45 -2.60 -3.94
C VAL A 80 7.56 -2.39 -5.17
N THR A 81 6.43 -3.11 -5.24
CA THR A 81 5.41 -2.90 -6.29
C THR A 81 4.44 -1.78 -5.93
N SER A 82 4.31 -1.42 -4.67
CA SER A 82 3.47 -0.32 -4.21
C SER A 82 4.12 1.03 -4.48
N SER A 83 5.22 1.35 -3.81
CA SER A 83 5.96 2.60 -4.06
C SER A 83 7.43 2.50 -3.65
N THR A 84 8.28 3.31 -4.29
CA THR A 84 9.69 3.48 -3.90
C THR A 84 9.82 3.97 -2.45
N ALA A 85 8.89 4.82 -1.99
CA ALA A 85 8.87 5.32 -0.62
C ALA A 85 8.62 4.20 0.40
N ALA A 86 7.64 3.32 0.15
CA ALA A 86 7.30 2.22 1.05
C ALA A 86 8.46 1.23 1.20
N ILE A 87 9.03 0.77 0.09
CA ILE A 87 10.14 -0.19 0.18
C ILE A 87 11.39 0.43 0.78
N ARG A 88 11.73 1.70 0.48
CA ARG A 88 12.88 2.38 1.09
C ARG A 88 12.75 2.44 2.60
N GLN A 89 11.60 2.89 3.12
CA GLN A 89 11.36 2.98 4.55
C GLN A 89 11.50 1.61 5.23
N SER A 90 10.98 0.56 4.61
CA SER A 90 11.04 -0.80 5.12
C SER A 90 12.46 -1.36 5.14
N LEU A 91 13.26 -1.11 4.09
CA LEU A 91 14.66 -1.51 4.05
C LEU A 91 15.50 -0.77 5.10
N GLU A 92 15.29 0.54 5.26
CA GLU A 92 15.97 1.35 6.29
C GLU A 92 15.62 0.86 7.69
N ARG A 93 14.35 0.54 7.94
CA ARG A 93 13.91 -0.03 9.22
C ARG A 93 14.55 -1.40 9.49
N ARG A 94 14.54 -2.32 8.51
CA ARG A 94 15.19 -3.62 8.63
C ARG A 94 16.68 -3.47 8.94
N MET A 95 17.38 -2.58 8.25
CA MET A 95 18.79 -2.31 8.50
C MET A 95 19.03 -1.78 9.93
N HIS A 96 18.17 -0.87 10.40
CA HIS A 96 18.26 -0.32 11.77
C HIS A 96 18.15 -1.44 12.82
N VAL A 97 17.14 -2.30 12.69
CA VAL A 97 16.94 -3.44 13.60
C VAL A 97 18.15 -4.38 13.59
N LEU A 98 18.71 -4.71 12.42
CA LEU A 98 19.90 -5.57 12.35
C LEU A 98 21.12 -4.94 13.02
N LEU A 99 21.31 -3.63 12.90
CA LEU A 99 22.39 -2.90 13.55
C LEU A 99 22.20 -2.87 15.07
N GLU A 100 20.97 -2.75 15.57
CA GLU A 100 20.66 -2.83 17.00
C GLU A 100 20.84 -4.25 17.53
N GLN A 101 20.37 -5.30 16.85
CA GLN A 101 20.59 -6.70 17.20
C GLN A 101 22.07 -7.06 17.25
N ARG A 102 22.90 -6.46 16.41
CA ARG A 102 24.35 -6.62 16.45
C ARG A 102 24.97 -6.11 17.76
N THR A 103 24.35 -5.10 18.38
CA THR A 103 24.79 -4.53 19.65
C THR A 103 24.18 -5.20 20.88
N CYS A 104 23.02 -5.89 20.71
CA CYS A 104 22.27 -6.53 21.80
C CYS A 104 22.05 -8.01 21.49
N VAL A 105 22.94 -8.90 21.95
CA VAL A 105 22.70 -10.37 21.92
C VAL A 105 21.78 -10.74 23.10
N GLY A 106 20.48 -10.99 22.83
CA GLY A 106 19.57 -11.47 23.88
C GLY A 106 18.10 -11.64 23.44
N ASN A 107 17.69 -12.89 23.37
CA ASN A 107 16.37 -13.52 23.55
C ASN A 107 15.07 -12.89 23.02
N LEU A 108 14.47 -13.57 22.04
CA LEU A 108 13.07 -13.40 21.61
C LEU A 108 12.27 -14.71 21.74
N LYS A 109 10.99 -14.63 22.08
CA LYS A 109 10.05 -15.74 22.27
C LYS A 109 9.09 -15.91 21.08
N GLU A 110 8.70 -17.19 20.83
CA GLU A 110 8.12 -17.73 19.59
C GLU A 110 6.57 -17.70 19.46
N ASP A 111 5.78 -17.14 20.42
CA ASP A 111 4.38 -17.59 20.62
C ASP A 111 3.21 -16.79 19.99
N ASP A 112 3.41 -15.65 19.27
CA ASP A 112 2.29 -14.73 18.98
C ASP A 112 1.88 -14.55 17.49
N LEU A 113 2.19 -15.49 16.57
CA LEU A 113 2.10 -15.24 15.13
C LEU A 113 0.77 -15.57 14.42
N ASN A 114 -0.26 -16.04 15.13
CA ASN A 114 -1.45 -16.63 14.47
C ASN A 114 -2.65 -15.69 14.23
N GLU A 115 -2.66 -14.45 14.72
CA GLU A 115 -3.80 -13.52 14.61
C GLU A 115 -3.41 -12.07 14.28
N LEU A 116 -2.31 -11.83 13.59
CA LEU A 116 -1.83 -10.47 13.34
C LEU A 116 -2.55 -9.82 12.16
N ASN A 117 -3.19 -8.68 12.40
CA ASN A 117 -3.48 -7.70 11.37
C ASN A 117 -2.18 -7.31 10.67
N ILE A 118 -2.22 -7.08 9.34
CA ILE A 118 -1.02 -6.80 8.55
C ILE A 118 -0.20 -5.64 9.14
N GLU A 119 -0.86 -4.60 9.68
CA GLU A 119 -0.18 -3.44 10.27
C GLU A 119 0.59 -3.79 11.57
N ASP A 120 0.01 -4.60 12.46
CA ASP A 120 0.65 -5.00 13.72
C ASP A 120 1.74 -6.07 13.51
N GLY A 121 1.50 -7.03 12.59
CA GLY A 121 2.46 -8.11 12.29
C GLY A 121 3.71 -7.65 11.53
N ILE A 122 3.66 -6.50 10.85
CA ILE A 122 4.83 -5.93 10.16
C ILE A 122 5.90 -5.50 11.18
N GLU A 123 5.50 -4.91 12.31
CA GLU A 123 6.43 -4.48 13.35
C GLU A 123 7.30 -5.63 13.85
N ASP A 124 6.67 -6.72 14.28
CA ASP A 124 7.35 -7.91 14.79
C ASP A 124 8.18 -8.63 13.72
N ALA A 125 7.72 -8.58 12.46
CA ALA A 125 8.44 -9.21 11.35
C ALA A 125 9.79 -8.54 11.05
N PHE A 126 9.93 -7.24 11.29
CA PHE A 126 11.24 -6.56 11.15
C PHE A 126 12.28 -7.05 12.15
N GLU A 127 11.87 -7.55 13.30
CA GLU A 127 12.75 -8.11 14.32
C GLU A 127 13.21 -9.56 14.04
N ALA A 128 12.76 -10.15 12.94
CA ALA A 128 13.15 -11.50 12.56
C ALA A 128 14.68 -11.68 12.52
N ILE A 129 15.14 -12.81 13.02
CA ILE A 129 16.58 -13.15 13.08
C ILE A 129 17.11 -13.28 11.64
N SER A 130 18.21 -12.58 11.35
CA SER A 130 18.92 -12.70 10.08
C SER A 130 19.60 -14.07 9.97
N LEU A 131 19.59 -14.66 8.77
CA LEU A 131 20.29 -15.90 8.46
C LEU A 131 21.81 -15.70 8.29
N ASP A 132 22.21 -14.49 7.91
CA ASP A 132 23.59 -14.04 7.74
C ASP A 132 23.63 -12.52 7.84
N MET A 133 23.78 -12.02 9.05
CA MET A 133 23.60 -10.60 9.39
C MET A 133 24.56 -9.68 8.63
N GLU A 134 25.81 -10.05 8.52
CA GLU A 134 26.84 -9.18 7.87
C GLU A 134 26.55 -9.06 6.37
N LEU A 135 26.24 -10.17 5.72
CA LEU A 135 25.89 -10.15 4.29
C LEU A 135 24.56 -9.44 4.05
N GLU A 136 23.57 -9.60 4.93
CA GLU A 136 22.28 -8.92 4.80
C GLU A 136 22.43 -7.41 4.95
N ILE A 137 23.22 -6.93 5.93
CA ILE A 137 23.49 -5.50 6.12
C ILE A 137 24.16 -4.90 4.87
N GLU A 138 25.14 -5.59 4.28
CA GLU A 138 25.86 -5.09 3.10
C GLU A 138 24.93 -5.02 1.87
N GLU A 139 24.11 -6.05 1.66
CA GLU A 139 23.12 -6.11 0.60
C GLU A 139 22.06 -5.01 0.76
N LEU A 140 21.54 -4.80 1.99
CA LEU A 140 20.57 -3.73 2.30
C LEU A 140 21.15 -2.35 2.04
N LYS A 141 22.41 -2.06 2.37
CA LYS A 141 23.05 -0.76 2.09
C LYS A 141 23.04 -0.44 0.60
N GLN A 142 23.34 -1.42 -0.25
CA GLN A 142 23.33 -1.24 -1.70
C GLN A 142 21.93 -0.93 -2.20
N ILE A 143 20.93 -1.74 -1.78
CA ILE A 143 19.53 -1.55 -2.20
C ILE A 143 19.00 -0.19 -1.72
N ILE A 144 19.28 0.21 -0.47
CA ILE A 144 18.86 1.51 0.08
C ILE A 144 19.49 2.67 -0.70
N SER A 145 20.76 2.53 -1.14
CA SER A 145 21.40 3.55 -1.97
C SER A 145 20.66 3.77 -3.28
N ILE A 146 20.28 2.71 -3.98
CA ILE A 146 19.48 2.79 -5.21
C ILE A 146 18.08 3.33 -4.92
N ALA A 147 17.43 2.91 -3.83
CA ALA A 147 16.12 3.42 -3.44
C ALA A 147 16.12 4.95 -3.21
N LYS A 148 17.17 5.48 -2.56
CA LYS A 148 17.35 6.93 -2.36
C LYS A 148 17.53 7.68 -3.68
N GLN A 149 18.32 7.12 -4.60
CA GLN A 149 18.53 7.71 -5.92
C GLN A 149 17.24 7.71 -6.74
N ALA A 150 16.50 6.58 -6.77
CA ALA A 150 15.24 6.46 -7.47
C ALA A 150 14.20 7.46 -6.93
N GLN A 151 14.10 7.61 -5.61
CA GLN A 151 13.19 8.58 -5.00
C GLN A 151 13.60 10.04 -5.30
N PHE A 152 14.89 10.33 -5.33
CA PHE A 152 15.40 11.68 -5.66
C PHE A 152 15.07 12.08 -7.10
N GLN A 153 15.10 11.14 -8.04
CA GLN A 153 14.71 11.40 -9.45
C GLN A 153 13.22 11.71 -9.61
N ASN A 154 12.37 11.31 -8.64
CA ASN A 154 10.94 11.59 -8.60
C ASN A 154 10.17 11.15 -9.87
N HIS A 155 10.61 10.06 -10.50
CA HIS A 155 9.98 9.44 -11.66
C HIS A 155 9.42 8.05 -11.28
N ASP A 156 8.33 8.03 -10.53
CA ASP A 156 7.63 6.80 -10.20
C ASP A 156 6.69 6.41 -11.34
N ALA A 157 6.86 5.20 -11.87
CA ALA A 157 6.11 4.71 -13.03
C ALA A 157 4.59 4.65 -12.80
N LYS A 158 4.14 4.48 -11.55
CA LYS A 158 2.72 4.44 -11.19
C LYS A 158 2.13 5.83 -10.98
N VAL A 159 2.95 6.79 -10.57
CA VAL A 159 2.49 8.13 -10.21
C VAL A 159 2.07 8.96 -11.43
N GLU A 160 2.83 8.94 -12.52
CA GLU A 160 2.45 9.72 -13.71
C GLU A 160 1.09 9.33 -14.28
N PRO A 161 0.76 8.02 -14.47
CA PRO A 161 -0.57 7.59 -14.88
C PRO A 161 -1.66 7.98 -13.88
N LEU A 162 -1.40 7.80 -12.56
CA LEU A 162 -2.35 8.20 -11.52
C LEU A 162 -2.70 9.68 -11.63
N LEU A 163 -1.70 10.53 -11.77
CA LEU A 163 -1.90 11.98 -11.87
C LEU A 163 -2.69 12.37 -13.12
N LYS A 164 -2.40 11.72 -14.26
CA LYS A 164 -3.16 11.94 -15.50
C LYS A 164 -4.64 11.59 -15.34
N GLU A 165 -4.93 10.46 -14.70
CA GLU A 165 -6.32 10.06 -14.43
C GLU A 165 -7.02 11.05 -13.50
N ILE A 166 -6.38 11.46 -12.40
CA ILE A 166 -6.95 12.45 -11.47
C ILE A 166 -7.16 13.79 -12.15
N ASP A 167 -6.16 14.29 -12.91
CA ASP A 167 -6.25 15.55 -13.65
C ASP A 167 -7.40 15.51 -14.67
N ALA A 168 -7.57 14.42 -15.41
CA ALA A 168 -8.66 14.25 -16.38
C ALA A 168 -10.03 14.29 -15.68
N ILE A 169 -10.19 13.49 -14.60
CA ILE A 169 -11.44 13.40 -13.83
C ILE A 169 -11.85 14.76 -13.26
N LEU A 170 -10.93 15.43 -12.56
CA LEU A 170 -11.24 16.67 -11.83
C LEU A 170 -11.27 17.91 -12.74
N SER A 171 -10.68 17.84 -13.96
CA SER A 171 -10.83 18.89 -14.96
C SER A 171 -12.18 18.83 -15.67
N GLU A 172 -12.73 17.63 -15.87
CA GLU A 172 -14.07 17.43 -16.46
C GLU A 172 -15.17 17.88 -15.47
N ASP A 173 -15.07 17.47 -14.22
CA ASP A 173 -16.02 17.85 -13.17
C ASP A 173 -15.32 17.96 -11.80
N ARG A 174 -15.15 19.20 -11.34
CA ARG A 174 -14.54 19.51 -10.04
C ARG A 174 -15.35 19.06 -8.83
N THR A 175 -16.60 18.66 -9.00
CA THR A 175 -17.45 18.15 -7.93
C THR A 175 -17.24 16.66 -7.65
N GLN A 176 -16.48 15.97 -8.53
CA GLN A 176 -16.17 14.55 -8.38
C GLN A 176 -15.35 14.31 -7.12
N LYS A 177 -15.60 13.16 -6.52
CA LYS A 177 -14.85 12.69 -5.34
C LYS A 177 -14.15 11.40 -5.68
N VAL A 178 -12.82 11.43 -5.57
CA VAL A 178 -11.94 10.31 -5.90
C VAL A 178 -11.49 9.63 -4.63
N ILE A 179 -11.63 8.31 -4.58
CA ILE A 179 -11.14 7.46 -3.50
C ILE A 179 -9.96 6.65 -4.06
N ILE A 180 -8.84 6.70 -3.37
CA ILE A 180 -7.64 5.92 -3.70
C ILE A 180 -7.42 4.91 -2.59
N PHE A 181 -7.35 3.64 -2.96
CA PHE A 181 -6.96 2.58 -2.04
C PHE A 181 -5.49 2.20 -2.27
N THR A 182 -4.76 2.04 -1.19
CA THR A 182 -3.39 1.51 -1.16
C THR A 182 -3.22 0.61 0.06
N GLU A 183 -2.31 -0.34 0.00
CA GLU A 183 -2.09 -1.26 1.11
C GLU A 183 -1.24 -0.65 2.24
N PHE A 184 -0.28 0.22 1.90
CA PHE A 184 0.75 0.65 2.83
C PHE A 184 0.62 2.13 3.23
N VAL A 185 0.71 2.40 4.56
CA VAL A 185 0.68 3.76 5.11
C VAL A 185 1.81 4.64 4.52
N ALA A 186 2.99 4.06 4.26
CA ALA A 186 4.09 4.80 3.64
C ALA A 186 3.76 5.26 2.21
N THR A 187 3.05 4.44 1.43
CA THR A 187 2.53 4.82 0.11
C THR A 187 1.43 5.86 0.24
N GLN A 188 0.52 5.72 1.21
CA GLN A 188 -0.53 6.69 1.50
C GLN A 188 0.06 8.08 1.78
N THR A 189 1.05 8.17 2.68
CA THR A 189 1.73 9.42 3.02
C THR A 189 2.42 10.04 1.80
N TYR A 190 3.13 9.22 1.03
CA TYR A 190 3.78 9.67 -0.21
C TYR A 190 2.79 10.25 -1.22
N LEU A 191 1.67 9.57 -1.45
CA LEU A 191 0.62 10.04 -2.37
C LEU A 191 -0.05 11.31 -1.84
N GLN A 192 -0.28 11.41 -0.52
CA GLN A 192 -0.84 12.62 0.10
C GLN A 192 0.06 13.82 -0.16
N GLU A 193 1.35 13.73 0.17
CA GLU A 193 2.31 14.81 -0.05
C GLU A 193 2.36 15.24 -1.52
N LEU A 194 2.41 14.28 -2.42
CA LEU A 194 2.47 14.52 -3.86
C LEU A 194 1.22 15.24 -4.38
N LEU A 195 0.02 14.82 -3.97
CA LEU A 195 -1.23 15.42 -4.41
C LEU A 195 -1.46 16.79 -3.79
N VAL A 196 -1.12 16.98 -2.51
CA VAL A 196 -1.18 18.30 -1.84
C VAL A 196 -0.23 19.29 -2.51
N ASN A 197 0.99 18.87 -2.85
CA ASN A 197 1.95 19.72 -3.58
C ASN A 197 1.47 20.12 -4.98
N ARG A 198 0.54 19.36 -5.57
CA ARG A 198 -0.14 19.72 -6.82
C ARG A 198 -1.38 20.61 -6.64
N GLY A 199 -1.72 20.95 -5.40
CA GLY A 199 -2.85 21.82 -5.07
C GLY A 199 -4.18 21.09 -4.89
N TYR A 200 -4.19 19.77 -4.80
CA TYR A 200 -5.40 19.01 -4.46
C TYR A 200 -5.67 19.03 -2.96
N THR A 201 -6.96 18.99 -2.61
CA THR A 201 -7.39 18.79 -1.22
C THR A 201 -7.50 17.29 -0.94
N VAL A 202 -6.76 16.80 0.05
CA VAL A 202 -6.61 15.37 0.33
C VAL A 202 -6.91 15.07 1.79
N THR A 203 -7.77 14.09 2.03
CA THR A 203 -7.99 13.49 3.35
C THR A 203 -7.44 12.06 3.34
N ILE A 204 -6.83 11.63 4.43
CA ILE A 204 -6.33 10.27 4.60
C ILE A 204 -7.11 9.52 5.68
N LEU A 205 -7.15 8.17 5.55
CA LEU A 205 -7.67 7.29 6.58
C LEU A 205 -6.90 5.97 6.61
N ASN A 206 -6.44 5.53 7.78
CA ASN A 206 -5.72 4.28 7.96
C ASN A 206 -6.12 3.57 9.27
N GLY A 207 -5.60 2.36 9.46
CA GLY A 207 -5.92 1.49 10.60
C GLY A 207 -5.54 2.06 11.96
N GLY A 208 -4.45 2.85 12.03
CA GLY A 208 -3.95 3.44 13.27
C GLY A 208 -4.79 4.60 13.82
N MET A 209 -5.78 5.11 13.08
CA MET A 209 -6.62 6.23 13.49
C MET A 209 -7.71 5.80 14.48
N SER A 210 -7.95 6.63 15.50
CA SER A 210 -9.07 6.48 16.44
C SER A 210 -10.44 6.64 15.74
N ILE A 211 -11.51 6.21 16.39
CA ILE A 211 -12.88 6.33 15.85
C ILE A 211 -13.24 7.80 15.59
N ASP A 212 -12.83 8.71 16.45
CA ASP A 212 -13.14 10.15 16.30
C ASP A 212 -12.38 10.76 15.11
N GLU A 213 -11.10 10.41 14.93
CA GLU A 213 -10.30 10.82 13.77
C GLU A 213 -10.87 10.27 12.46
N ARG A 214 -11.31 8.99 12.43
CA ARG A 214 -11.97 8.39 11.27
C ARG A 214 -13.26 9.13 10.91
N ASN A 215 -14.09 9.46 11.91
CA ASN A 215 -15.33 10.21 11.71
C ASN A 215 -15.04 11.64 11.19
N ALA A 216 -14.03 12.31 11.73
CA ALA A 216 -13.60 13.63 11.26
C ALA A 216 -13.12 13.58 9.80
N ALA A 217 -12.27 12.62 9.46
CA ALA A 217 -11.78 12.41 8.08
C ALA A 217 -12.93 12.14 7.10
N MET A 218 -13.91 11.33 7.49
CA MET A 218 -15.10 11.07 6.68
C MET A 218 -15.94 12.32 6.43
N GLN A 219 -16.13 13.15 7.45
CA GLN A 219 -16.86 14.42 7.31
C GLN A 219 -16.09 15.42 6.45
N GLU A 220 -14.78 15.51 6.62
CA GLU A 220 -13.92 16.37 5.80
C GLU A 220 -13.98 15.93 4.33
N PHE A 221 -13.86 14.65 4.02
CA PHE A 221 -14.00 14.15 2.65
C PHE A 221 -15.39 14.44 2.08
N LYS A 222 -16.43 14.30 2.87
CA LYS A 222 -17.80 14.58 2.42
C LYS A 222 -18.00 16.06 2.05
N THR A 223 -17.40 16.99 2.79
CA THR A 223 -17.72 18.42 2.71
C THR A 223 -16.73 19.25 1.92
N SER A 224 -15.43 19.01 2.06
CA SER A 224 -14.39 19.95 1.66
C SER A 224 -13.28 19.36 0.78
N THR A 225 -12.96 18.07 0.87
CA THR A 225 -11.86 17.51 0.10
C THR A 225 -12.33 16.73 -1.13
N SER A 226 -11.53 16.76 -2.19
CA SER A 226 -11.83 16.08 -3.46
C SER A 226 -11.26 14.67 -3.54
N ILE A 227 -10.17 14.41 -2.81
CA ILE A 227 -9.46 13.12 -2.85
C ILE A 227 -9.40 12.52 -1.44
N PHE A 228 -9.68 11.24 -1.35
CA PHE A 228 -9.60 10.44 -0.14
C PHE A 228 -8.65 9.27 -0.37
N ILE A 229 -7.62 9.14 0.45
CA ILE A 229 -6.68 8.03 0.36
C ILE A 229 -6.86 7.15 1.60
N SER A 230 -7.20 5.89 1.39
CA SER A 230 -7.43 4.92 2.47
C SER A 230 -6.50 3.72 2.35
N THR A 231 -6.02 3.22 3.50
CA THR A 231 -5.51 1.85 3.54
C THR A 231 -6.66 0.84 3.61
N ASP A 232 -6.40 -0.43 3.25
CA ASP A 232 -7.42 -1.48 3.28
C ASP A 232 -8.04 -1.61 4.68
N ALA A 233 -7.21 -1.67 5.71
CA ALA A 233 -7.65 -1.73 7.11
C ALA A 233 -8.44 -0.47 7.53
N GLY A 234 -8.10 0.69 6.99
CA GLY A 234 -8.84 1.93 7.22
C GLY A 234 -10.22 1.94 6.55
N GLY A 235 -10.32 1.31 5.37
CA GLY A 235 -11.53 1.34 4.52
C GLY A 235 -12.63 0.37 4.93
N GLU A 236 -12.37 -0.59 5.80
CA GLU A 236 -13.36 -1.60 6.20
C GLU A 236 -14.56 -0.99 6.96
N GLY A 237 -15.77 -1.34 6.52
CA GLY A 237 -17.02 -0.92 7.15
C GLY A 237 -17.44 0.53 6.91
N LEU A 238 -16.72 1.28 6.06
CA LEU A 238 -17.04 2.68 5.76
C LEU A 238 -18.15 2.84 4.73
N ASN A 239 -19.01 3.83 4.96
CA ASN A 239 -19.99 4.25 3.97
C ASN A 239 -19.42 5.37 3.08
N LEU A 240 -18.85 4.99 1.94
CA LEU A 240 -18.22 5.89 0.96
C LEU A 240 -19.14 6.17 -0.26
N GLN A 241 -20.45 6.07 -0.10
CA GLN A 241 -21.43 6.21 -1.21
C GLN A 241 -21.41 7.56 -1.93
N PHE A 242 -20.83 8.60 -1.33
CA PHE A 242 -20.66 9.91 -1.94
C PHE A 242 -19.39 10.01 -2.78
N GLY A 243 -18.47 9.04 -2.72
CA GLY A 243 -17.36 8.90 -3.62
C GLY A 243 -17.76 7.99 -4.80
N ASN A 244 -17.71 8.50 -6.00
CA ASN A 244 -18.16 7.82 -7.21
C ASN A 244 -17.03 7.25 -8.08
N ILE A 245 -15.79 7.61 -7.78
CA ILE A 245 -14.61 7.13 -8.49
C ILE A 245 -13.67 6.45 -7.49
N ILE A 246 -13.26 5.24 -7.83
CA ILE A 246 -12.38 4.43 -7.01
C ILE A 246 -11.15 4.06 -7.85
N ILE A 247 -9.97 4.32 -7.30
CA ILE A 247 -8.68 3.94 -7.88
C ILE A 247 -8.03 2.95 -6.90
N ASN A 248 -7.80 1.73 -7.34
CA ASN A 248 -6.95 0.78 -6.61
C ASN A 248 -5.51 1.02 -7.10
N TYR A 249 -4.66 1.52 -6.21
CA TYR A 249 -3.29 1.87 -6.54
C TYR A 249 -2.36 0.66 -6.47
N ASP A 250 -2.61 -0.28 -5.54
CA ASP A 250 -1.87 -1.54 -5.35
C ASP A 250 -2.63 -2.74 -5.90
#